data_d42f9afa905f1327c378af37496b63af
#
_entry.id   d42f9afa905f1327c378af37496b63af
#
_cell.length_a   1.000
_cell.length_b   1.000
_cell.length_c   1.000
_cell.angle_alpha   90.00
_cell.angle_beta   90.00
_cell.angle_gamma   90.00
#
_symmetry.space_group_name_H-M   'P 1'
#
loop_
_entity.id
_entity.type
_entity.pdbx_description
1 polymer ?
#
loop_
_entity_poly.entity_id
_entity_poly.type
_entity_poly.pdbx_seq_one_letter_code
_entity_poly.pdbx_strand_id
1 'polypeptide(L)'
;MKGLILSGGKGTRLRPLTYTSAKQLVPIANKPILFYGIEALVAAGIRDIGIVVGDTKSEILKAVGDGSQWGISVTFIEQDAPRGLAHAVLISEPFLGDQPFVMYLGDNLLANGIQPLVAEFLAKRPAAQILLTKVPDPQRFGVAELDGDTVVRLVEKPKEPKSDLALVGVYLFGSEIFESVKRIKPSPRNELEITDAIQDLIDHNKVVRPHIVEGWWKDTGKLDDLLEANRLILETLSRQVEGDVGPECNIEGKVVVEPGAVIRHSVVRGPAIIGTKTRIEHSYIGPFTSIMNNVAIRGSELEHSIVLEGSSLTDLSNRVADSLIGRNVRIYRQPVKPSAHRFMLGDNSEVRIQG
;
A
#
# COMPACT_ATOMS: atom_id res chain seq x y z
N MET A 1 22.13 9.85 3.18
CA MET A 1 20.99 9.06 3.69
C MET A 1 20.47 8.15 2.59
N LYS A 2 20.20 6.89 2.90
CA LYS A 2 19.66 5.89 1.96
C LYS A 2 18.21 5.56 2.27
N GLY A 3 17.51 4.92 1.33
CA GLY A 3 16.20 4.35 1.53
C GLY A 3 16.27 2.83 1.61
N LEU A 4 15.44 2.21 2.43
CA LEU A 4 15.25 0.77 2.50
C LEU A 4 13.75 0.45 2.49
N ILE A 5 13.26 -0.11 1.38
CA ILE A 5 11.85 -0.51 1.29
C ILE A 5 11.74 -2.01 1.54
N LEU A 6 10.84 -2.41 2.44
CA LEU A 6 10.61 -3.82 2.72
C LEU A 6 9.41 -4.35 1.91
N SER A 7 9.68 -5.25 0.97
CA SER A 7 8.72 -5.80 0.02
C SER A 7 8.69 -7.34 0.00
N GLY A 8 9.13 -7.99 1.09
CA GLY A 8 9.25 -9.46 1.17
C GLY A 8 8.01 -10.23 1.65
N GLY A 9 6.91 -9.57 1.97
CA GLY A 9 5.73 -10.21 2.57
C GLY A 9 4.88 -11.03 1.57
N LYS A 10 4.41 -12.23 1.97
CA LYS A 10 3.60 -13.16 1.14
C LYS A 10 2.18 -12.69 0.83
N GLY A 11 1.64 -11.71 1.56
CA GLY A 11 0.31 -11.14 1.31
C GLY A 11 -0.86 -12.11 1.46
N THR A 12 -0.77 -13.15 2.28
CA THR A 12 -1.80 -14.21 2.40
C THR A 12 -3.19 -13.70 2.77
N ARG A 13 -3.27 -12.58 3.48
CA ARG A 13 -4.53 -11.94 3.88
C ARG A 13 -5.25 -11.20 2.73
N LEU A 14 -4.56 -10.99 1.61
CA LEU A 14 -5.10 -10.35 0.40
C LEU A 14 -5.45 -11.37 -0.71
N ARG A 15 -5.47 -12.65 -0.37
CA ARG A 15 -5.95 -13.69 -1.29
C ARG A 15 -7.45 -13.46 -1.56
N PRO A 16 -7.92 -13.66 -2.82
CA PRO A 16 -7.24 -14.39 -3.91
C PRO A 16 -6.28 -13.55 -4.76
N LEU A 17 -6.22 -12.22 -4.64
CA LEU A 17 -5.41 -11.33 -5.49
C LEU A 17 -3.91 -11.68 -5.48
N THR A 18 -3.39 -12.01 -4.29
CA THR A 18 -1.97 -12.28 -4.07
C THR A 18 -1.55 -13.73 -4.36
N TYR A 19 -2.40 -14.53 -5.00
CA TYR A 19 -1.96 -15.78 -5.60
C TYR A 19 -1.14 -15.57 -6.87
N THR A 20 -1.40 -14.47 -7.58
CA THR A 20 -0.80 -14.18 -8.88
C THR A 20 -0.11 -12.82 -8.93
N SER A 21 0.04 -12.13 -7.80
CA SER A 21 0.67 -10.82 -7.75
C SER A 21 1.26 -10.54 -6.37
N ALA A 22 2.41 -9.88 -6.36
CA ALA A 22 3.00 -9.35 -5.13
C ALA A 22 2.01 -8.38 -4.45
N LYS A 23 1.86 -8.50 -3.12
CA LYS A 23 1.01 -7.62 -2.30
C LYS A 23 1.26 -6.15 -2.59
N GLN A 24 2.52 -5.76 -2.68
CA GLN A 24 2.95 -4.39 -2.85
C GLN A 24 2.72 -3.85 -4.28
N LEU A 25 2.35 -4.72 -5.21
CA LEU A 25 1.97 -4.35 -6.58
C LEU A 25 0.46 -4.26 -6.80
N VAL A 26 -0.35 -4.53 -5.77
CA VAL A 26 -1.79 -4.26 -5.82
C VAL A 26 -1.97 -2.75 -5.98
N PRO A 27 -2.75 -2.28 -6.98
CA PRO A 27 -2.89 -0.85 -7.23
C PRO A 27 -3.92 -0.19 -6.32
N ILE A 28 -3.60 1.03 -5.94
CA ILE A 28 -4.49 2.01 -5.31
C ILE A 28 -4.56 3.22 -6.25
N ALA A 29 -5.74 3.67 -6.61
CA ALA A 29 -5.94 4.72 -7.61
C ALA A 29 -5.07 4.50 -8.87
N ASN A 30 -5.12 3.27 -9.41
CA ASN A 30 -4.38 2.78 -10.59
C ASN A 30 -2.85 2.74 -10.48
N LYS A 31 -2.27 3.04 -9.31
CA LYS A 31 -0.82 3.01 -9.08
C LYS A 31 -0.44 1.93 -8.05
N PRO A 32 0.58 1.06 -8.31
CA PRO A 32 1.07 0.09 -7.33
C PRO A 32 1.41 0.73 -5.99
N ILE A 33 1.02 0.10 -4.88
CA ILE A 33 1.26 0.63 -3.53
C ILE A 33 2.75 0.92 -3.30
N LEU A 34 3.63 0.03 -3.73
CA LEU A 34 5.09 0.18 -3.63
C LEU A 34 5.60 1.51 -4.19
N PHE A 35 4.97 2.01 -5.26
CA PHE A 35 5.41 3.23 -5.93
C PHE A 35 5.19 4.47 -5.08
N TYR A 36 4.16 4.49 -4.23
CA TYR A 36 3.96 5.58 -3.26
C TYR A 36 5.11 5.68 -2.27
N GLY A 37 5.62 4.54 -1.78
CA GLY A 37 6.79 4.51 -0.90
C GLY A 37 8.07 4.99 -1.60
N ILE A 38 8.29 4.56 -2.86
CA ILE A 38 9.40 5.04 -3.68
C ILE A 38 9.30 6.55 -3.89
N GLU A 39 8.13 7.04 -4.31
CA GLU A 39 7.90 8.47 -4.55
C GLU A 39 8.07 9.32 -3.28
N ALA A 40 7.65 8.80 -2.11
CA ALA A 40 7.85 9.47 -0.83
C ALA A 40 9.35 9.62 -0.48
N LEU A 41 10.16 8.58 -0.71
CA LEU A 41 11.62 8.63 -0.55
C LEU A 41 12.27 9.61 -1.53
N VAL A 42 11.85 9.55 -2.80
CA VAL A 42 12.33 10.46 -3.87
C VAL A 42 12.02 11.92 -3.54
N ALA A 43 10.80 12.21 -3.09
CA ALA A 43 10.38 13.54 -2.67
C ALA A 43 11.20 14.06 -1.47
N ALA A 44 11.62 13.16 -0.57
CA ALA A 44 12.52 13.49 0.54
C ALA A 44 14.00 13.63 0.13
N GLY A 45 14.32 13.59 -1.16
CA GLY A 45 15.68 13.76 -1.69
C GLY A 45 16.53 12.50 -1.66
N ILE A 46 15.96 11.32 -1.34
CA ILE A 46 16.68 10.05 -1.27
C ILE A 46 16.73 9.43 -2.67
N ARG A 47 17.94 9.09 -3.14
CA ARG A 47 18.18 8.60 -4.51
C ARG A 47 18.81 7.21 -4.58
N ASP A 48 19.33 6.70 -3.47
CA ASP A 48 19.92 5.37 -3.36
C ASP A 48 18.99 4.51 -2.49
N ILE A 49 18.26 3.57 -3.11
CA ILE A 49 17.18 2.84 -2.49
C ILE A 49 17.42 1.34 -2.58
N GLY A 50 17.52 0.68 -1.43
CA GLY A 50 17.47 -0.77 -1.30
C GLY A 50 16.02 -1.26 -1.25
N ILE A 51 15.69 -2.31 -1.98
CA ILE A 51 14.38 -2.96 -1.90
C ILE A 51 14.59 -4.40 -1.46
N VAL A 52 14.13 -4.71 -0.24
CA VAL A 52 14.17 -6.08 0.26
C VAL A 52 13.03 -6.87 -0.37
N VAL A 53 13.37 -7.96 -1.03
CA VAL A 53 12.44 -8.83 -1.78
C VAL A 53 12.50 -10.27 -1.26
N GLY A 54 11.41 -11.00 -1.42
CA GLY A 54 11.30 -12.43 -1.08
C GLY A 54 10.78 -13.23 -2.28
N ASP A 55 9.82 -14.13 -2.04
CA ASP A 55 9.23 -15.04 -3.05
C ASP A 55 8.72 -14.32 -4.32
N THR A 56 8.31 -13.05 -4.20
CA THR A 56 7.78 -12.23 -5.31
C THR A 56 8.84 -11.36 -5.99
N LYS A 57 10.13 -11.69 -5.82
CA LYS A 57 11.27 -10.95 -6.36
C LYS A 57 11.12 -10.60 -7.84
N SER A 58 10.81 -11.60 -8.67
CA SER A 58 10.70 -11.41 -10.12
C SER A 58 9.66 -10.38 -10.54
N GLU A 59 8.53 -10.33 -9.83
CA GLU A 59 7.45 -9.37 -10.09
C GLU A 59 7.86 -7.96 -9.69
N ILE A 60 8.48 -7.81 -8.51
CA ILE A 60 8.96 -6.53 -8.01
C ILE A 60 10.06 -5.97 -8.94
N LEU A 61 11.04 -6.81 -9.33
CA LEU A 61 12.09 -6.41 -10.26
C LEU A 61 11.51 -5.93 -11.60
N LYS A 62 10.52 -6.66 -12.13
CA LYS A 62 9.87 -6.28 -13.39
C LYS A 62 9.11 -4.96 -13.28
N ALA A 63 8.45 -4.71 -12.15
CA ALA A 63 7.64 -3.51 -11.93
C ALA A 63 8.49 -2.26 -11.67
N VAL A 64 9.58 -2.39 -10.91
CA VAL A 64 10.44 -1.26 -10.50
C VAL A 64 11.52 -0.99 -11.55
N GLY A 65 12.05 -2.04 -12.21
CA GLY A 65 13.17 -1.91 -13.13
C GLY A 65 14.45 -1.46 -12.42
N ASP A 66 15.22 -0.64 -13.10
CA ASP A 66 16.47 -0.06 -12.59
C ASP A 66 16.29 1.23 -11.77
N GLY A 67 15.07 1.71 -11.65
CA GLY A 67 14.74 2.96 -10.94
C GLY A 67 14.85 4.23 -11.78
N SER A 68 15.26 4.13 -13.05
CA SER A 68 15.46 5.28 -13.94
C SER A 68 14.21 6.15 -14.09
N GLN A 69 13.01 5.57 -14.07
CA GLN A 69 11.74 6.29 -14.15
C GLN A 69 11.52 7.29 -12.99
N TRP A 70 12.21 7.13 -11.86
CA TRP A 70 12.20 8.07 -10.72
C TRP A 70 13.53 8.81 -10.55
N GLY A 71 14.51 8.57 -11.40
CA GLY A 71 15.86 9.14 -11.27
C GLY A 71 16.61 8.66 -10.02
N ILE A 72 16.47 7.38 -9.68
CA ILE A 72 17.09 6.73 -8.52
C ILE A 72 17.97 5.54 -8.93
N SER A 73 18.87 5.14 -8.03
CA SER A 73 19.58 3.87 -8.08
C SER A 73 18.87 2.86 -7.19
N VAL A 74 18.57 1.68 -7.71
CA VAL A 74 17.89 0.61 -6.98
C VAL A 74 18.81 -0.59 -6.79
N THR A 75 18.91 -1.07 -5.54
CA THR A 75 19.56 -2.32 -5.18
C THR A 75 18.54 -3.28 -4.61
N PHE A 76 18.38 -4.46 -5.23
CA PHE A 76 17.49 -5.49 -4.69
C PHE A 76 18.26 -6.39 -3.73
N ILE A 77 17.71 -6.55 -2.51
CA ILE A 77 18.30 -7.33 -1.42
C ILE A 77 17.37 -8.51 -1.15
N GLU A 78 17.89 -9.72 -1.28
CA GLU A 78 17.06 -10.93 -1.15
C GLU A 78 16.97 -11.38 0.31
N GLN A 79 15.77 -11.53 0.82
CA GLN A 79 15.47 -12.17 2.09
C GLN A 79 14.98 -13.59 1.82
N ASP A 80 15.76 -14.58 2.21
CA ASP A 80 15.54 -16.00 1.95
C ASP A 80 14.28 -16.58 2.60
N ALA A 81 13.86 -16.00 3.73
CA ALA A 81 12.66 -16.38 4.48
C ALA A 81 12.11 -15.19 5.28
N PRO A 82 10.82 -15.17 5.63
CA PRO A 82 10.18 -14.11 6.42
C PRO A 82 10.61 -14.20 7.90
N ARG A 83 11.83 -13.77 8.19
CA ARG A 83 12.45 -13.81 9.53
C ARG A 83 12.27 -12.51 10.33
N GLY A 84 11.36 -11.65 9.92
CA GLY A 84 11.04 -10.39 10.59
C GLY A 84 11.70 -9.16 9.98
N LEU A 85 11.25 -7.97 10.43
CA LEU A 85 11.68 -6.69 9.89
C LEU A 85 13.13 -6.35 10.29
N ALA A 86 13.54 -6.68 11.53
CA ALA A 86 14.92 -6.46 11.96
C ALA A 86 15.92 -7.35 11.20
N HIS A 87 15.51 -8.57 10.80
CA HIS A 87 16.34 -9.39 9.92
C HIS A 87 16.52 -8.74 8.55
N ALA A 88 15.49 -8.11 8.00
CA ALA A 88 15.60 -7.38 6.74
C ALA A 88 16.60 -6.20 6.86
N VAL A 89 16.62 -5.50 7.99
CA VAL A 89 17.63 -4.46 8.29
C VAL A 89 19.02 -5.09 8.35
N LEU A 90 19.20 -6.19 9.06
CA LEU A 90 20.49 -6.87 9.22
C LEU A 90 21.12 -7.27 7.88
N ILE A 91 20.39 -7.92 7.00
CA ILE A 91 20.89 -8.34 5.69
C ILE A 91 21.15 -7.18 4.73
N SER A 92 20.61 -6.00 5.06
CA SER A 92 20.81 -4.77 4.29
C SER A 92 22.04 -3.96 4.74
N GLU A 93 22.72 -4.36 5.81
CA GLU A 93 23.91 -3.68 6.35
C GLU A 93 25.00 -3.45 5.28
N PRO A 94 25.34 -4.41 4.39
CA PRO A 94 26.33 -4.18 3.33
C PRO A 94 25.93 -3.08 2.33
N PHE A 95 24.63 -2.91 2.06
CA PHE A 95 24.12 -1.84 1.22
C PHE A 95 24.07 -0.51 1.96
N LEU A 96 23.59 -0.50 3.20
CA LEU A 96 23.36 0.73 3.99
C LEU A 96 24.66 1.35 4.49
N GLY A 97 25.64 0.53 4.90
CA GLY A 97 26.87 1.00 5.52
C GLY A 97 26.62 1.80 6.80
N ASP A 98 27.46 2.77 7.08
CA ASP A 98 27.32 3.65 8.24
C ASP A 98 26.36 4.85 8.02
N GLN A 99 25.67 4.88 6.91
CA GLN A 99 24.77 6.00 6.60
C GLN A 99 23.43 5.85 7.32
N PRO A 100 22.86 6.98 7.78
CA PRO A 100 21.48 6.98 8.22
C PRO A 100 20.55 6.60 7.07
N PHE A 101 19.42 5.97 7.40
CA PHE A 101 18.48 5.52 6.39
C PHE A 101 17.02 5.62 6.85
N VAL A 102 16.12 5.67 5.88
CA VAL A 102 14.68 5.51 6.07
C VAL A 102 14.33 4.07 5.74
N MET A 103 13.75 3.34 6.70
CA MET A 103 13.09 2.06 6.45
C MET A 103 11.60 2.32 6.22
N TYR A 104 11.06 1.85 5.09
CA TYR A 104 9.69 2.03 4.67
C TYR A 104 9.04 0.67 4.36
N LEU A 105 7.93 0.34 5.01
CA LEU A 105 7.18 -0.87 4.66
C LEU A 105 6.42 -0.64 3.35
N GLY A 106 6.70 -1.45 2.33
CA GLY A 106 6.22 -1.25 0.95
C GLY A 106 4.72 -1.38 0.73
N ASP A 107 3.95 -1.60 1.79
CA ASP A 107 2.49 -1.67 1.82
C ASP A 107 1.85 -0.57 2.67
N ASN A 108 2.62 0.44 3.06
CA ASN A 108 2.15 1.56 3.86
C ASN A 108 1.96 2.82 3.02
N LEU A 109 0.95 3.61 3.38
CA LEU A 109 0.60 4.88 2.77
C LEU A 109 0.50 5.96 3.86
N LEU A 110 1.03 7.15 3.56
CA LEU A 110 1.03 8.32 4.43
C LEU A 110 0.45 9.54 3.70
N ALA A 111 -0.40 10.30 4.37
CA ALA A 111 -1.03 11.50 3.81
C ALA A 111 -0.03 12.58 3.37
N ASN A 112 0.94 12.89 4.24
CA ASN A 112 1.76 14.10 4.12
C ASN A 112 3.21 13.82 3.70
N GLY A 113 3.51 12.59 3.23
CA GLY A 113 4.88 12.21 2.88
C GLY A 113 5.82 12.16 4.10
N ILE A 114 7.14 12.19 3.84
CA ILE A 114 8.16 12.01 4.88
C ILE A 114 9.23 13.11 4.89
N GLN A 115 9.12 14.14 4.06
CA GLN A 115 10.13 15.20 3.95
C GLN A 115 10.40 15.91 5.28
N PRO A 116 9.37 16.35 6.06
CA PRO A 116 9.60 17.00 7.36
C PRO A 116 10.30 16.07 8.36
N LEU A 117 9.97 14.78 8.32
CA LEU A 117 10.56 13.75 9.19
C LEU A 117 12.04 13.54 8.90
N VAL A 118 12.41 13.46 7.62
CA VAL A 118 13.81 13.34 7.19
C VAL A 118 14.61 14.58 7.61
N ALA A 119 14.05 15.78 7.42
CA ALA A 119 14.68 17.03 7.83
C ALA A 119 14.91 17.09 9.35
N GLU A 120 13.89 16.71 10.14
CA GLU A 120 13.98 16.65 11.61
C GLU A 120 15.04 15.65 12.07
N PHE A 121 15.04 14.45 11.50
CA PHE A 121 16.01 13.40 11.81
C PHE A 121 17.46 13.85 11.54
N LEU A 122 17.70 14.45 10.37
CA LEU A 122 19.04 14.94 9.99
C LEU A 122 19.53 16.07 10.88
N ALA A 123 18.62 16.93 11.38
CA ALA A 123 18.93 18.01 12.29
C ALA A 123 19.25 17.53 13.71
N LYS A 124 18.47 16.58 14.23
CA LYS A 124 18.56 16.10 15.62
C LYS A 124 19.47 14.89 15.80
N ARG A 125 19.70 14.11 14.73
CA ARG A 125 20.54 12.91 14.69
C ARG A 125 20.30 11.93 15.86
N PRO A 126 19.05 11.52 16.15
CA PRO A 126 18.83 10.46 17.12
C PRO A 126 19.28 9.10 16.57
N ALA A 127 19.43 8.09 17.43
CA ALA A 127 19.71 6.72 16.99
C ALA A 127 18.52 6.12 16.20
N ALA A 128 17.29 6.50 16.58
CA ALA A 128 16.08 6.19 15.82
C ALA A 128 15.04 7.32 15.95
N GLN A 129 14.23 7.49 14.91
CA GLN A 129 12.99 8.24 14.95
C GLN A 129 11.86 7.34 14.47
N ILE A 130 10.84 7.18 15.30
CA ILE A 130 9.69 6.32 15.05
C ILE A 130 8.44 7.16 14.83
N LEU A 131 7.60 6.73 13.89
CA LEU A 131 6.35 7.37 13.62
C LEU A 131 5.24 6.64 14.37
N LEU A 132 4.40 7.40 15.05
CA LEU A 132 3.31 6.89 15.87
C LEU A 132 1.97 7.50 15.43
N THR A 133 0.92 6.70 15.50
CA THR A 133 -0.46 7.16 15.28
C THR A 133 -1.40 6.47 16.26
N LYS A 134 -2.50 7.13 16.61
CA LYS A 134 -3.55 6.52 17.42
C LYS A 134 -4.39 5.57 16.59
N VAL A 135 -4.61 4.37 17.12
CA VAL A 135 -5.41 3.34 16.45
C VAL A 135 -6.45 2.76 17.41
N PRO A 136 -7.62 2.32 16.91
CA PRO A 136 -8.64 1.68 17.75
C PRO A 136 -8.24 0.27 18.21
N ASP A 137 -7.37 -0.42 17.45
CA ASP A 137 -6.97 -1.82 17.67
C ASP A 137 -5.45 -1.95 17.89
N PRO A 138 -4.85 -1.34 18.95
CA PRO A 138 -3.39 -1.31 19.12
C PRO A 138 -2.75 -2.69 19.26
N GLN A 139 -3.48 -3.72 19.73
CA GLN A 139 -3.00 -5.10 19.85
C GLN A 139 -2.58 -5.74 18.51
N ARG A 140 -2.86 -5.09 17.39
CA ARG A 140 -2.47 -5.57 16.05
C ARG A 140 -1.10 -5.08 15.60
N PHE A 141 -0.52 -4.12 16.31
CA PHE A 141 0.68 -3.37 15.94
C PHE A 141 1.74 -3.41 17.02
N GLY A 142 2.95 -2.95 16.72
CA GLY A 142 3.87 -2.53 17.74
C GLY A 142 3.31 -1.30 18.46
N VAL A 143 3.33 -1.29 19.79
CA VAL A 143 2.75 -0.24 20.62
C VAL A 143 3.85 0.48 21.39
N ALA A 144 3.81 1.82 21.38
CA ALA A 144 4.73 2.67 22.12
C ALA A 144 4.09 3.21 23.40
N GLU A 145 4.83 3.19 24.51
CA GLU A 145 4.54 3.90 25.75
C GLU A 145 5.45 5.13 25.81
N LEU A 146 4.88 6.30 26.05
CA LEU A 146 5.59 7.57 26.16
C LEU A 146 5.58 8.10 27.60
N ASP A 147 6.67 8.73 27.99
CA ASP A 147 6.74 9.64 29.15
C ASP A 147 7.07 11.04 28.61
N GLY A 148 6.05 11.92 28.57
CA GLY A 148 6.14 13.17 27.82
C GLY A 148 6.47 12.94 26.34
N ASP A 149 7.56 13.53 25.87
CA ASP A 149 8.04 13.40 24.48
C ASP A 149 9.11 12.29 24.32
N THR A 150 9.21 11.37 25.28
CA THR A 150 10.23 10.32 25.26
C THR A 150 9.58 8.93 25.15
N VAL A 151 10.10 8.11 24.25
CA VAL A 151 9.70 6.71 24.15
C VAL A 151 10.36 5.93 25.28
N VAL A 152 9.55 5.35 26.19
CA VAL A 152 10.05 4.57 27.33
C VAL A 152 9.91 3.06 27.10
N ARG A 153 8.96 2.66 26.28
CA ARG A 153 8.75 1.23 26.02
C ARG A 153 8.10 0.99 24.67
N LEU A 154 8.49 -0.11 24.03
CA LEU A 154 7.92 -0.65 22.81
C LEU A 154 7.59 -2.13 23.00
N VAL A 155 6.39 -2.54 22.58
CA VAL A 155 5.96 -3.95 22.67
C VAL A 155 5.29 -4.37 21.37
N GLU A 156 5.77 -5.45 20.77
CA GLU A 156 5.18 -6.00 19.55
C GLU A 156 3.87 -6.72 19.88
N LYS A 157 2.77 -6.28 19.29
CA LYS A 157 1.43 -6.90 19.37
C LYS A 157 1.05 -7.34 20.79
N PRO A 158 1.04 -6.43 21.78
CA PRO A 158 0.72 -6.76 23.15
C PRO A 158 -0.71 -7.29 23.25
N LYS A 159 -0.93 -8.31 24.10
CA LYS A 159 -2.28 -8.82 24.39
C LYS A 159 -3.13 -7.77 25.13
N GLU A 160 -2.48 -7.02 26.02
CA GLU A 160 -3.06 -5.93 26.80
C GLU A 160 -2.25 -4.67 26.57
N PRO A 161 -2.59 -3.87 25.54
CA PRO A 161 -1.88 -2.65 25.23
C PRO A 161 -2.10 -1.58 26.29
N LYS A 162 -1.01 -0.91 26.72
CA LYS A 162 -1.06 0.19 27.70
C LYS A 162 -1.21 1.56 27.05
N SER A 163 -1.16 1.62 25.71
CA SER A 163 -1.27 2.83 24.93
C SER A 163 -2.04 2.54 23.63
N ASP A 164 -2.65 3.56 23.05
CA ASP A 164 -3.28 3.53 21.73
C ASP A 164 -2.33 3.95 20.60
N LEU A 165 -1.05 4.22 20.92
CA LEU A 165 -0.04 4.70 19.97
C LEU A 165 0.63 3.51 19.29
N ALA A 166 0.24 3.27 18.04
CA ALA A 166 0.81 2.24 17.18
C ALA A 166 1.97 2.77 16.35
N LEU A 167 2.96 1.92 16.13
CA LEU A 167 4.05 2.16 15.18
C LEU A 167 3.52 2.17 13.75
N VAL A 168 3.82 3.24 13.04
CA VAL A 168 3.62 3.37 11.60
C VAL A 168 4.78 2.67 10.88
N GLY A 169 4.53 2.09 9.71
CA GLY A 169 5.54 1.34 8.96
C GLY A 169 6.63 2.18 8.28
N VAL A 170 7.01 3.29 8.89
CA VAL A 170 8.13 4.15 8.45
C VAL A 170 9.00 4.49 9.65
N TYR A 171 10.30 4.25 9.52
CA TYR A 171 11.29 4.42 10.56
C TYR A 171 12.52 5.10 10.00
N LEU A 172 13.18 5.93 10.81
CA LEU A 172 14.46 6.54 10.46
C LEU A 172 15.51 6.07 11.47
N PHE A 173 16.63 5.57 10.99
CA PHE A 173 17.67 4.98 11.80
C PHE A 173 19.05 5.56 11.52
N GLY A 174 19.84 5.70 12.57
CA GLY A 174 21.29 5.75 12.50
C GLY A 174 21.88 4.33 12.37
N SER A 175 23.21 4.25 12.20
CA SER A 175 23.92 2.96 12.10
C SER A 175 23.90 2.16 13.41
N GLU A 176 23.58 2.77 14.54
CA GLU A 176 23.46 2.13 15.85
C GLU A 176 22.44 0.99 15.87
N ILE A 177 21.47 1.03 14.99
CA ILE A 177 20.44 -0.02 14.90
C ILE A 177 21.04 -1.40 14.57
N PHE A 178 22.14 -1.47 13.83
CA PHE A 178 22.77 -2.74 13.47
C PHE A 178 23.27 -3.51 14.69
N GLU A 179 23.83 -2.82 15.66
CA GLU A 179 24.28 -3.46 16.91
C GLU A 179 23.09 -4.00 17.71
N SER A 180 21.98 -3.26 17.74
CA SER A 180 20.76 -3.70 18.40
C SER A 180 20.15 -4.93 17.70
N VAL A 181 20.07 -4.92 16.38
CA VAL A 181 19.57 -6.08 15.61
C VAL A 181 20.41 -7.33 15.81
N LYS A 182 21.74 -7.19 16.00
CA LYS A 182 22.63 -8.33 16.28
C LYS A 182 22.46 -8.90 17.69
N ARG A 183 21.98 -8.10 18.66
CA ARG A 183 21.76 -8.53 20.07
C ARG A 183 20.42 -9.19 20.32
N ILE A 184 19.35 -8.78 19.64
CA ILE A 184 18.02 -9.31 19.87
C ILE A 184 17.91 -10.78 19.48
N LYS A 185 16.91 -11.47 20.07
CA LYS A 185 16.61 -12.87 19.80
C LYS A 185 15.27 -12.97 19.05
N PRO A 186 15.05 -14.06 18.29
CA PRO A 186 13.75 -14.29 17.67
C PRO A 186 12.61 -14.31 18.71
N SER A 187 11.52 -13.65 18.37
CA SER A 187 10.28 -13.66 19.15
C SER A 187 9.61 -15.04 19.14
N PRO A 188 8.54 -15.27 19.93
CA PRO A 188 7.74 -16.49 19.84
C PRO A 188 7.15 -16.78 18.46
N ARG A 189 7.14 -15.78 17.56
CA ARG A 189 6.75 -15.92 16.15
C ARG A 189 7.90 -16.39 15.24
N ASN A 190 9.08 -16.63 15.81
CA ASN A 190 10.32 -16.92 15.10
C ASN A 190 10.77 -15.79 14.16
N GLU A 191 10.48 -14.53 14.54
CA GLU A 191 10.84 -13.33 13.82
C GLU A 191 11.76 -12.43 14.67
N LEU A 192 12.74 -11.77 14.04
CA LEU A 192 13.49 -10.66 14.63
C LEU A 192 12.64 -9.40 14.48
N GLU A 193 12.07 -8.96 15.61
CA GLU A 193 11.12 -7.84 15.62
C GLU A 193 11.86 -6.49 15.59
N ILE A 194 11.37 -5.56 14.79
CA ILE A 194 11.95 -4.21 14.78
C ILE A 194 11.66 -3.47 16.08
N THR A 195 10.54 -3.75 16.72
CA THR A 195 10.16 -3.22 18.03
C THR A 195 11.16 -3.60 19.11
N ASP A 196 11.64 -4.86 19.09
CA ASP A 196 12.64 -5.33 20.05
C ASP A 196 14.00 -4.67 19.80
N ALA A 197 14.38 -4.46 18.53
CA ALA A 197 15.62 -3.75 18.20
C ALA A 197 15.57 -2.29 18.64
N ILE A 198 14.45 -1.61 18.50
CA ILE A 198 14.28 -0.23 18.97
C ILE A 198 14.25 -0.20 20.52
N GLN A 199 13.61 -1.18 21.16
CA GLN A 199 13.65 -1.30 22.61
C GLN A 199 15.08 -1.49 23.13
N ASP A 200 15.88 -2.32 22.45
CA ASP A 200 17.29 -2.50 22.80
C ASP A 200 18.10 -1.20 22.68
N LEU A 201 17.80 -0.33 21.69
CA LEU A 201 18.40 1.02 21.64
C LEU A 201 18.07 1.82 22.92
N ILE A 202 16.81 1.82 23.35
CA ILE A 202 16.35 2.53 24.56
C ILE A 202 17.07 1.97 25.80
N ASP A 203 17.12 0.66 25.96
CA ASP A 203 17.77 -0.03 27.08
C ASP A 203 19.28 0.26 27.18
N HIS A 204 19.90 0.61 26.03
CA HIS A 204 21.30 1.04 25.95
C HIS A 204 21.48 2.57 25.96
N ASN A 205 20.46 3.31 26.46
CA ASN A 205 20.48 4.78 26.58
C ASN A 205 20.71 5.51 25.24
N LYS A 206 20.29 4.94 24.13
CA LYS A 206 20.29 5.62 22.84
C LYS A 206 19.02 6.45 22.68
N VAL A 207 19.13 7.61 22.04
CA VAL A 207 18.02 8.51 21.84
C VAL A 207 17.07 7.97 20.79
N VAL A 208 15.84 7.64 21.18
CA VAL A 208 14.74 7.27 20.29
C VAL A 208 13.67 8.35 20.38
N ARG A 209 13.36 9.00 19.25
CA ARG A 209 12.38 10.09 19.21
C ARG A 209 11.06 9.63 18.62
N PRO A 210 9.94 9.90 19.26
CA PRO A 210 8.63 9.72 18.67
C PRO A 210 8.30 10.90 17.74
N HIS A 211 7.54 10.63 16.70
CA HIS A 211 6.85 11.62 15.90
C HIS A 211 5.40 11.19 15.71
N ILE A 212 4.47 12.01 16.16
CA ILE A 212 3.03 11.72 15.96
C ILE A 212 2.65 12.13 14.54
N VAL A 213 2.15 11.18 13.77
CA VAL A 213 1.77 11.40 12.37
C VAL A 213 0.54 12.30 12.31
N GLU A 214 0.67 13.38 11.55
CA GLU A 214 -0.45 14.25 11.21
C GLU A 214 -1.15 13.74 9.93
N GLY A 215 -2.47 13.73 9.94
CA GLY A 215 -3.27 13.19 8.84
C GLY A 215 -3.52 11.68 8.97
N TRP A 216 -3.76 11.03 7.83
CA TRP A 216 -4.04 9.60 7.82
C TRP A 216 -2.80 8.75 7.48
N TRP A 217 -2.80 7.57 8.04
CA TRP A 217 -1.92 6.45 7.71
C TRP A 217 -2.76 5.21 7.42
N LYS A 218 -2.32 4.39 6.45
CA LYS A 218 -2.93 3.11 6.14
C LYS A 218 -1.88 2.03 5.93
N ASP A 219 -2.06 0.93 6.66
CA ASP A 219 -1.47 -0.38 6.35
C ASP A 219 -2.47 -1.13 5.46
N THR A 220 -2.08 -1.45 4.23
CA THR A 220 -2.94 -2.14 3.26
C THR A 220 -2.90 -3.65 3.45
N GLY A 221 -3.06 -4.10 4.68
CA GLY A 221 -2.93 -5.50 5.08
C GLY A 221 -4.12 -6.39 4.78
N LYS A 222 -5.31 -5.84 4.52
CA LYS A 222 -6.58 -6.54 4.25
C LYS A 222 -7.28 -5.94 3.04
N LEU A 223 -8.29 -6.64 2.51
CA LEU A 223 -9.09 -6.18 1.36
C LEU A 223 -9.83 -4.86 1.65
N ASP A 224 -10.47 -4.75 2.83
CA ASP A 224 -11.15 -3.52 3.24
C ASP A 224 -10.18 -2.33 3.36
N ASP A 225 -8.95 -2.59 3.83
CA ASP A 225 -7.90 -1.56 3.93
C ASP A 225 -7.50 -1.03 2.54
N LEU A 226 -7.57 -1.88 1.49
CA LEU A 226 -7.31 -1.46 0.10
C LEU A 226 -8.40 -0.51 -0.43
N LEU A 227 -9.69 -0.81 -0.19
CA LEU A 227 -10.80 0.05 -0.61
C LEU A 227 -10.73 1.40 0.10
N GLU A 228 -10.46 1.39 1.40
CA GLU A 228 -10.31 2.63 2.18
C GLU A 228 -9.08 3.45 1.74
N ALA A 229 -7.94 2.79 1.48
CA ALA A 229 -6.76 3.46 0.93
C ALA A 229 -7.04 4.06 -0.46
N ASN A 230 -7.79 3.34 -1.31
CA ASN A 230 -8.24 3.82 -2.60
C ASN A 230 -9.11 5.08 -2.48
N ARG A 231 -10.06 5.08 -1.55
CA ARG A 231 -10.89 6.25 -1.23
C ARG A 231 -10.05 7.47 -0.86
N LEU A 232 -9.13 7.28 0.10
CA LEU A 232 -8.27 8.37 0.60
C LEU A 232 -7.38 8.96 -0.51
N ILE A 233 -6.78 8.12 -1.35
CA ILE A 233 -5.93 8.60 -2.45
C ILE A 233 -6.78 9.30 -3.52
N LEU A 234 -7.93 8.74 -3.90
CA LEU A 234 -8.82 9.34 -4.91
C LEU A 234 -9.30 10.75 -4.48
N GLU A 235 -9.51 10.98 -3.18
CA GLU A 235 -9.85 12.30 -2.64
C GLU A 235 -8.76 13.35 -2.87
N THR A 236 -7.50 12.95 -3.05
CA THR A 236 -6.38 13.87 -3.30
C THR A 236 -6.25 14.25 -4.78
N LEU A 237 -6.90 13.51 -5.70
CA LEU A 237 -6.78 13.74 -7.12
C LEU A 237 -7.46 15.04 -7.55
N SER A 238 -6.90 15.68 -8.57
CA SER A 238 -7.52 16.78 -9.28
C SER A 238 -8.22 16.27 -10.54
N ARG A 239 -9.27 16.97 -10.97
CA ARG A 239 -9.97 16.62 -12.21
C ARG A 239 -9.06 16.75 -13.42
N GLN A 240 -8.97 15.68 -14.23
CA GLN A 240 -8.20 15.65 -15.47
C GLN A 240 -8.90 14.72 -16.47
N VAL A 241 -9.30 15.24 -17.62
CA VAL A 241 -10.02 14.46 -18.64
C VAL A 241 -9.25 14.54 -19.95
N GLU A 242 -8.50 13.46 -20.24
CA GLU A 242 -7.66 13.33 -21.45
C GLU A 242 -8.17 12.24 -22.39
N GLY A 243 -9.13 11.45 -21.95
CA GLY A 243 -9.81 10.43 -22.76
C GLY A 243 -10.88 11.00 -23.67
N ASP A 244 -11.40 10.16 -24.55
CA ASP A 244 -12.47 10.47 -25.49
C ASP A 244 -13.85 10.29 -24.83
N VAL A 245 -14.46 11.39 -24.40
CA VAL A 245 -15.75 11.42 -23.71
C VAL A 245 -16.83 11.97 -24.64
N GLY A 246 -17.87 11.17 -24.90
CA GLY A 246 -19.00 11.57 -25.73
C GLY A 246 -19.80 12.74 -25.15
N PRO A 247 -20.40 13.60 -26.00
CA PRO A 247 -21.16 14.76 -25.55
C PRO A 247 -22.43 14.39 -24.74
N GLU A 248 -22.91 13.16 -24.87
CA GLU A 248 -24.03 12.58 -24.13
C GLU A 248 -23.66 12.08 -22.72
N CYS A 249 -22.37 12.20 -22.35
CA CYS A 249 -21.88 11.75 -21.04
C CYS A 249 -21.91 12.87 -20.00
N ASN A 250 -22.09 12.52 -18.76
CA ASN A 250 -21.99 13.44 -17.63
C ASN A 250 -20.80 13.07 -16.74
N ILE A 251 -19.81 13.96 -16.63
CA ILE A 251 -18.60 13.77 -15.81
C ILE A 251 -18.57 14.82 -14.68
N GLU A 252 -18.84 14.38 -13.44
CA GLU A 252 -18.99 15.26 -12.28
C GLU A 252 -17.88 15.03 -11.24
N GLY A 253 -17.41 16.13 -10.63
CA GLY A 253 -16.44 16.08 -9.51
C GLY A 253 -15.01 15.79 -9.94
N LYS A 254 -14.24 15.19 -9.01
CA LYS A 254 -12.82 14.85 -9.18
C LYS A 254 -12.68 13.55 -9.98
N VAL A 255 -12.74 13.63 -11.29
CA VAL A 255 -12.57 12.49 -12.18
C VAL A 255 -11.31 12.62 -13.00
N VAL A 256 -10.49 11.56 -13.00
CA VAL A 256 -9.36 11.40 -13.91
C VAL A 256 -9.77 10.41 -14.99
N VAL A 257 -9.70 10.83 -16.26
CA VAL A 257 -9.89 9.98 -17.43
C VAL A 257 -8.59 10.00 -18.23
N GLU A 258 -7.88 8.88 -18.21
CA GLU A 258 -6.56 8.77 -18.83
C GLU A 258 -6.63 8.71 -20.37
N PRO A 259 -5.53 9.02 -21.08
CA PRO A 259 -5.49 9.01 -22.54
C PRO A 259 -5.89 7.66 -23.15
N GLY A 260 -6.70 7.71 -24.21
CA GLY A 260 -7.19 6.52 -24.91
C GLY A 260 -8.35 5.79 -24.23
N ALA A 261 -8.80 6.22 -23.04
CA ALA A 261 -10.08 5.78 -22.48
C ALA A 261 -11.25 6.34 -23.32
N VAL A 262 -12.31 5.58 -23.46
CA VAL A 262 -13.51 5.94 -24.25
C VAL A 262 -14.75 5.80 -23.40
N ILE A 263 -15.53 6.88 -23.25
CA ILE A 263 -16.78 6.89 -22.45
C ILE A 263 -17.92 7.34 -23.34
N ARG A 264 -19.02 6.54 -23.40
CA ARG A 264 -20.21 6.80 -24.20
C ARG A 264 -21.49 6.54 -23.38
N HIS A 265 -22.50 7.38 -23.53
CA HIS A 265 -23.84 7.25 -22.91
C HIS A 265 -23.78 6.91 -21.43
N SER A 266 -22.84 7.53 -20.67
CA SER A 266 -22.52 7.14 -19.31
C SER A 266 -22.42 8.33 -18.37
N VAL A 267 -22.59 8.05 -17.08
CA VAL A 267 -22.39 9.03 -16.00
C VAL A 267 -21.22 8.58 -15.15
N VAL A 268 -20.25 9.49 -14.91
CA VAL A 268 -19.13 9.26 -13.99
C VAL A 268 -19.13 10.33 -12.92
N ARG A 269 -19.26 9.92 -11.66
CA ARG A 269 -19.19 10.79 -10.49
C ARG A 269 -17.93 10.49 -9.69
N GLY A 270 -17.09 11.50 -9.53
CA GLY A 270 -15.86 11.41 -8.76
C GLY A 270 -16.07 11.51 -7.24
N PRO A 271 -15.04 11.19 -6.46
CA PRO A 271 -13.67 10.88 -6.92
C PRO A 271 -13.57 9.53 -7.66
N ALA A 272 -13.02 9.53 -8.88
CA ALA A 272 -12.85 8.31 -9.66
C ALA A 272 -11.66 8.44 -10.64
N ILE A 273 -11.05 7.30 -11.00
CA ILE A 273 -10.02 7.23 -12.02
C ILE A 273 -10.34 6.14 -13.04
N ILE A 274 -10.23 6.49 -14.32
CA ILE A 274 -10.49 5.61 -15.47
C ILE A 274 -9.18 5.47 -16.24
N GLY A 275 -8.64 4.27 -16.28
CA GLY A 275 -7.35 3.94 -16.89
C GLY A 275 -7.36 3.93 -18.42
N THR A 276 -6.16 3.93 -18.99
CA THR A 276 -5.94 3.98 -20.44
C THR A 276 -6.62 2.83 -21.19
N LYS A 277 -7.13 3.11 -22.39
CA LYS A 277 -7.81 2.11 -23.27
C LYS A 277 -9.02 1.42 -22.64
N THR A 278 -9.54 1.94 -21.54
CA THR A 278 -10.77 1.46 -20.91
C THR A 278 -11.98 1.99 -21.67
N ARG A 279 -13.00 1.15 -21.85
CA ARG A 279 -14.25 1.48 -22.52
C ARG A 279 -15.42 1.41 -21.53
N ILE A 280 -16.18 2.47 -21.42
CA ILE A 280 -17.36 2.56 -20.56
C ILE A 280 -18.55 2.99 -21.43
N GLU A 281 -19.59 2.16 -21.49
CA GLU A 281 -20.76 2.38 -22.33
C GLU A 281 -22.05 2.10 -21.55
N HIS A 282 -23.06 3.00 -21.67
CA HIS A 282 -24.38 2.85 -21.03
C HIS A 282 -24.30 2.49 -19.54
N SER A 283 -23.39 3.15 -18.80
CA SER A 283 -23.00 2.73 -17.46
C SER A 283 -22.97 3.91 -16.48
N TYR A 284 -23.00 3.57 -15.20
CA TYR A 284 -22.78 4.52 -14.11
C TYR A 284 -21.53 4.13 -13.33
N ILE A 285 -20.60 5.07 -13.18
CA ILE A 285 -19.43 4.94 -12.32
C ILE A 285 -19.55 5.94 -11.18
N GLY A 286 -19.73 5.43 -9.98
CA GLY A 286 -19.89 6.22 -8.77
C GLY A 286 -18.57 6.56 -8.08
N PRO A 287 -18.64 7.33 -6.99
CA PRO A 287 -17.47 7.78 -6.24
C PRO A 287 -16.59 6.65 -5.73
N PHE A 288 -15.33 6.99 -5.50
CA PHE A 288 -14.29 6.12 -4.93
C PHE A 288 -13.99 4.87 -5.76
N THR A 289 -14.21 4.97 -7.07
CA THR A 289 -13.99 3.86 -8.02
C THR A 289 -12.72 4.06 -8.81
N SER A 290 -11.87 3.02 -8.83
CA SER A 290 -10.68 2.95 -9.66
C SER A 290 -10.84 1.86 -10.71
N ILE A 291 -10.73 2.23 -11.97
CA ILE A 291 -10.82 1.31 -13.10
C ILE A 291 -9.49 1.36 -13.83
N MET A 292 -8.78 0.25 -13.88
CA MET A 292 -7.48 0.15 -14.52
C MET A 292 -7.57 0.10 -16.06
N ASN A 293 -6.44 -0.14 -16.68
CA ASN A 293 -6.29 -0.13 -18.14
C ASN A 293 -6.99 -1.31 -18.82
N ASN A 294 -7.41 -1.14 -20.06
CA ASN A 294 -8.01 -2.19 -20.89
C ASN A 294 -9.25 -2.86 -20.27
N VAL A 295 -10.01 -2.16 -19.44
CA VAL A 295 -11.25 -2.65 -18.84
C VAL A 295 -12.43 -2.30 -19.76
N ALA A 296 -13.43 -3.18 -19.85
CA ALA A 296 -14.67 -2.95 -20.57
C ALA A 296 -15.87 -2.99 -19.60
N ILE A 297 -16.62 -1.89 -19.51
CA ILE A 297 -17.83 -1.82 -18.71
C ILE A 297 -18.99 -1.40 -19.60
N ARG A 298 -20.04 -2.22 -19.67
CA ARG A 298 -21.23 -1.94 -20.45
C ARG A 298 -22.51 -2.28 -19.68
N GLY A 299 -23.50 -1.38 -19.72
CA GLY A 299 -24.82 -1.60 -19.12
C GLY A 299 -24.75 -1.98 -17.63
N SER A 300 -23.84 -1.36 -16.89
CA SER A 300 -23.54 -1.76 -15.51
C SER A 300 -23.30 -0.55 -14.63
N GLU A 301 -23.53 -0.69 -13.33
CA GLU A 301 -23.30 0.34 -12.33
C GLU A 301 -22.22 -0.11 -11.33
N LEU A 302 -21.26 0.76 -11.04
CA LEU A 302 -20.19 0.51 -10.06
C LEU A 302 -20.00 1.72 -9.16
N GLU A 303 -19.66 1.47 -7.89
CA GLU A 303 -19.17 2.49 -6.98
C GLU A 303 -18.25 1.87 -5.90
N HIS A 304 -17.42 2.68 -5.26
CA HIS A 304 -16.50 2.30 -4.18
C HIS A 304 -15.78 0.96 -4.46
N SER A 305 -15.22 0.83 -5.65
CA SER A 305 -14.68 -0.44 -6.14
C SER A 305 -13.35 -0.24 -6.87
N ILE A 306 -12.53 -1.29 -6.88
CA ILE A 306 -11.29 -1.36 -7.64
C ILE A 306 -11.45 -2.46 -8.70
N VAL A 307 -11.28 -2.10 -9.99
CA VAL A 307 -11.35 -3.04 -11.11
C VAL A 307 -9.98 -3.11 -11.77
N LEU A 308 -9.36 -4.29 -11.72
CA LEU A 308 -8.03 -4.49 -12.26
C LEU A 308 -8.04 -4.73 -13.77
N GLU A 309 -6.87 -4.58 -14.36
CA GLU A 309 -6.61 -4.61 -15.80
C GLU A 309 -7.23 -5.79 -16.54
N GLY A 310 -7.74 -5.54 -17.76
CA GLY A 310 -8.23 -6.55 -18.69
C GLY A 310 -9.59 -7.15 -18.31
N SER A 311 -10.26 -6.64 -17.28
CA SER A 311 -11.53 -7.17 -16.80
C SER A 311 -12.72 -6.62 -17.58
N SER A 312 -13.85 -7.33 -17.55
CA SER A 312 -15.09 -6.89 -18.19
C SER A 312 -16.32 -7.12 -17.32
N LEU A 313 -17.21 -6.11 -17.27
CA LEU A 313 -18.50 -6.15 -16.58
C LEU A 313 -19.59 -5.78 -17.60
N THR A 314 -20.56 -6.68 -17.80
CA THR A 314 -21.54 -6.50 -18.88
C THR A 314 -22.97 -6.81 -18.42
N ASP A 315 -23.87 -5.83 -18.63
CA ASP A 315 -25.32 -5.93 -18.46
C ASP A 315 -25.73 -6.44 -17.07
N LEU A 316 -25.07 -5.95 -16.01
CA LEU A 316 -25.37 -6.30 -14.62
C LEU A 316 -26.61 -5.54 -14.15
N SER A 317 -27.58 -6.28 -13.58
CA SER A 317 -28.85 -5.69 -13.12
C SER A 317 -28.73 -4.92 -11.81
N ASN A 318 -27.79 -5.31 -10.96
CA ASN A 318 -27.53 -4.68 -9.67
C ASN A 318 -26.21 -3.93 -9.71
N ARG A 319 -26.10 -2.86 -8.92
CA ARG A 319 -24.86 -2.12 -8.76
C ARG A 319 -23.80 -2.99 -8.09
N VAL A 320 -22.59 -2.93 -8.61
CA VAL A 320 -21.41 -3.49 -7.97
C VAL A 320 -20.85 -2.43 -7.03
N ALA A 321 -20.80 -2.72 -5.74
CA ALA A 321 -20.29 -1.82 -4.72
C ALA A 321 -19.32 -2.57 -3.79
N ASP A 322 -18.46 -1.81 -3.09
CA ASP A 322 -17.51 -2.32 -2.09
C ASP A 322 -16.70 -3.52 -2.58
N SER A 323 -16.28 -3.47 -3.85
CA SER A 323 -15.78 -4.65 -4.55
C SER A 323 -14.35 -4.46 -5.05
N LEU A 324 -13.61 -5.58 -5.05
CA LEU A 324 -12.29 -5.65 -5.65
C LEU A 324 -12.29 -6.77 -6.70
N ILE A 325 -12.14 -6.39 -7.97
CA ILE A 325 -12.21 -7.27 -9.13
C ILE A 325 -10.81 -7.46 -9.69
N GLY A 326 -10.33 -8.71 -9.68
CA GLY A 326 -9.00 -9.10 -10.13
C GLY A 326 -8.74 -8.86 -11.62
N ARG A 327 -7.53 -9.21 -12.10
CA ARG A 327 -7.16 -9.09 -13.52
C ARG A 327 -7.89 -10.13 -14.38
N ASN A 328 -8.29 -9.71 -15.60
CA ASN A 328 -8.91 -10.57 -16.61
C ASN A 328 -10.20 -11.27 -16.14
N VAL A 329 -10.90 -10.69 -15.15
CA VAL A 329 -12.17 -11.21 -14.65
C VAL A 329 -13.29 -10.82 -15.61
N ARG A 330 -14.22 -11.73 -15.84
CA ARG A 330 -15.40 -11.52 -16.67
C ARG A 330 -16.66 -11.71 -15.84
N ILE A 331 -17.44 -10.65 -15.66
CA ILE A 331 -18.73 -10.69 -14.97
C ILE A 331 -19.79 -10.25 -15.99
N TYR A 332 -20.76 -11.10 -16.27
CA TYR A 332 -21.79 -10.77 -17.25
C TYR A 332 -23.12 -11.48 -16.94
N ARG A 333 -24.20 -10.81 -17.30
CA ARG A 333 -25.52 -11.41 -17.24
C ARG A 333 -25.77 -12.18 -18.54
N GLN A 334 -26.24 -13.42 -18.41
CA GLN A 334 -26.63 -14.24 -19.53
C GLN A 334 -28.16 -14.34 -19.56
N PRO A 335 -28.86 -13.73 -20.53
CA PRO A 335 -30.33 -13.67 -20.57
C PRO A 335 -30.98 -14.92 -21.19
N VAL A 336 -30.42 -16.12 -20.90
CA VAL A 336 -30.93 -17.40 -21.40
C VAL A 336 -31.52 -18.23 -20.29
N LYS A 337 -32.50 -19.12 -20.65
CA LYS A 337 -33.09 -20.05 -19.70
C LYS A 337 -32.52 -21.46 -19.86
N PRO A 338 -32.43 -22.25 -18.77
CA PRO A 338 -32.82 -21.91 -17.40
C PRO A 338 -31.92 -20.84 -16.79
N SER A 339 -32.53 -19.93 -16.01
CA SER A 339 -31.78 -18.89 -15.29
C SER A 339 -31.01 -19.54 -14.12
N ALA A 340 -29.69 -19.36 -14.10
CA ALA A 340 -28.83 -19.91 -13.05
C ALA A 340 -27.59 -19.03 -12.86
N HIS A 341 -27.10 -18.95 -11.64
CA HIS A 341 -25.76 -18.44 -11.37
C HIS A 341 -24.73 -19.54 -11.68
N ARG A 342 -23.71 -19.18 -12.44
CA ARG A 342 -22.58 -20.08 -12.72
C ARG A 342 -21.29 -19.40 -12.29
N PHE A 343 -20.59 -20.00 -11.34
CA PHE A 343 -19.37 -19.48 -10.79
C PHE A 343 -18.18 -20.37 -11.16
N MET A 344 -17.07 -19.75 -11.47
CA MET A 344 -15.73 -20.35 -11.53
C MET A 344 -14.82 -19.44 -10.69
N LEU A 345 -14.63 -19.81 -9.44
CA LEU A 345 -13.95 -19.01 -8.43
C LEU A 345 -12.71 -19.75 -7.94
N GLY A 346 -11.68 -18.99 -7.59
CA GLY A 346 -10.48 -19.54 -6.94
C GLY A 346 -10.66 -19.65 -5.43
N ASP A 347 -9.64 -20.20 -4.77
CA ASP A 347 -9.60 -20.31 -3.30
C ASP A 347 -9.71 -18.93 -2.63
N ASN A 348 -10.41 -18.87 -1.49
CA ASN A 348 -10.63 -17.66 -0.69
C ASN A 348 -11.40 -16.54 -1.40
N SER A 349 -12.13 -16.83 -2.49
CA SER A 349 -13.05 -15.87 -3.09
C SER A 349 -14.31 -15.72 -2.24
N GLU A 350 -14.86 -14.50 -2.17
CA GLU A 350 -16.15 -14.19 -1.56
C GLU A 350 -17.07 -13.58 -2.62
N VAL A 351 -18.32 -14.02 -2.68
CA VAL A 351 -19.36 -13.47 -3.55
C VAL A 351 -20.63 -13.26 -2.73
N ARG A 352 -21.14 -12.01 -2.73
CA ARG A 352 -22.43 -11.68 -2.10
C ARG A 352 -23.44 -11.39 -3.19
N ILE A 353 -24.56 -12.12 -3.19
CA ILE A 353 -25.67 -11.95 -4.11
C ILE A 353 -26.87 -11.50 -3.30
N GLN A 354 -27.44 -10.35 -3.70
CA GLN A 354 -28.74 -9.91 -3.19
C GLN A 354 -29.82 -10.36 -4.19
N GLY A 355 -30.86 -10.98 -3.64
CA GLY A 355 -32.00 -11.48 -4.42
C GLY A 355 -32.94 -10.38 -4.89
#